data_02689ae6d6d0c207d99ab9f28c3faab7
#
_entry.id   02689ae6d6d0c207d99ab9f28c3faab7
#
_cell.length_a   1.000
_cell.length_b   1.000
_cell.length_c   1.000
_cell.angle_alpha   90.00
_cell.angle_beta   90.00
_cell.angle_gamma   90.00
#
_symmetry.space_group_name_H-M   'P 1'
#
loop_
_entity.id
_entity.type
_entity.pdbx_description
1 polymer ?
#
loop_
_entity_poly.entity_id
_entity_poly.type
_entity_poly.pdbx_seq_one_letter_code
_entity_poly.pdbx_strand_id
1 'polypeptide(L)'
;MNLPLSIAFAANPRTWPIMDGRAKADGIDLIANVVHPSELFWRQLKFADWDVAEMSFSSLMIAVEKGDNRFVGLPIFTTRRFFHAHILVRKDSGIETPADLKGRRVGVTEYQQTAALWTRGALEHEFGVSPRDIEFFMERTPSHSHGGATGFKAPPGVTVNQIPVEKSVGSMMLSGELEAAMHYRGQPTAVNRSSTDLRNHPDIRTLFPDTAAEGVRYYRKTGLYPINHGMCIRREIAEKNPWVIHNLMKAFERAGAIADTEREAQAEAHIEAGLLPESARVALREKVIRHGIVANRKVLETAAQYSLEQGLTTRLMRLEDVFAASTMGL
;
A
#
# COMPACT_ATOMS: atom_id res chain seq x y z
N MET A 1 -13.93 13.61 -30.08
CA MET A 1 -12.49 13.70 -29.68
C MET A 1 -12.43 13.17 -28.26
N ASN A 2 -11.56 12.20 -27.97
CA ASN A 2 -11.42 11.69 -26.61
C ASN A 2 -10.70 12.71 -25.72
N LEU A 3 -10.92 12.60 -24.41
CA LEU A 3 -10.23 13.42 -23.41
C LEU A 3 -8.84 12.80 -23.12
N PRO A 4 -7.73 13.48 -23.41
CA PRO A 4 -6.41 12.97 -23.07
C PRO A 4 -6.16 13.16 -21.56
N LEU A 5 -5.73 12.06 -20.87
CA LEU A 5 -5.37 12.09 -19.46
C LEU A 5 -4.06 11.33 -19.23
N SER A 6 -3.15 11.97 -18.51
CA SER A 6 -1.96 11.30 -17.99
C SER A 6 -2.36 10.42 -16.81
N ILE A 7 -1.87 9.15 -16.80
CA ILE A 7 -2.11 8.22 -15.71
C ILE A 7 -0.81 7.56 -15.27
N ALA A 8 -0.58 7.45 -13.95
CA ALA A 8 0.58 6.77 -13.40
C ALA A 8 0.19 5.70 -12.37
N PHE A 9 0.84 4.55 -12.45
CA PHE A 9 0.62 3.42 -11.55
C PHE A 9 1.86 2.52 -11.46
N ALA A 10 1.89 1.67 -10.45
CA ALA A 10 2.91 0.64 -10.32
C ALA A 10 2.66 -0.51 -11.31
N ALA A 11 3.75 -1.09 -11.84
CA ALA A 11 3.66 -2.28 -12.66
C ALA A 11 3.12 -3.46 -11.85
N ASN A 12 1.99 -4.01 -12.28
CA ASN A 12 1.46 -5.28 -11.81
C ASN A 12 0.51 -5.89 -12.86
N PRO A 13 0.19 -7.18 -12.79
CA PRO A 13 -0.62 -7.83 -13.83
C PRO A 13 -1.96 -7.14 -14.11
N ARG A 14 -2.57 -6.47 -13.12
CA ARG A 14 -3.88 -5.80 -13.25
C ARG A 14 -3.78 -4.41 -13.90
N THR A 15 -2.60 -3.80 -13.93
CA THR A 15 -2.38 -2.50 -14.57
C THR A 15 -1.81 -2.63 -15.97
N TRP A 16 -1.18 -3.77 -16.33
CA TRP A 16 -0.67 -4.03 -17.66
C TRP A 16 -1.69 -3.88 -18.77
N PRO A 17 -2.94 -4.39 -18.67
CA PRO A 17 -3.92 -4.23 -19.74
C PRO A 17 -4.36 -2.77 -19.99
N ILE A 18 -4.21 -1.88 -19.01
CA ILE A 18 -4.36 -0.43 -19.22
C ILE A 18 -3.16 0.10 -20.00
N MET A 19 -1.95 -0.27 -19.62
CA MET A 19 -0.71 0.23 -20.19
C MET A 19 -0.53 -0.18 -21.67
N ASP A 20 -0.86 -1.43 -22.01
CA ASP A 20 -0.72 -1.97 -23.36
C ASP A 20 -1.96 -1.72 -24.26
N GLY A 21 -2.99 -1.05 -23.72
CA GLY A 21 -4.17 -0.64 -24.45
C GLY A 21 -5.22 -1.73 -24.67
N ARG A 22 -5.09 -2.92 -24.06
CA ARG A 22 -6.11 -3.98 -24.12
C ARG A 22 -7.36 -3.63 -23.30
N ALA A 23 -7.20 -2.87 -22.21
CA ALA A 23 -8.31 -2.31 -21.43
C ALA A 23 -8.37 -0.80 -21.62
N LYS A 24 -9.26 -0.33 -22.46
CA LYS A 24 -9.44 1.10 -22.78
C LYS A 24 -10.53 1.71 -21.88
N ALA A 25 -10.39 2.99 -21.57
CA ALA A 25 -11.43 3.80 -20.94
C ALA A 25 -12.23 4.53 -22.04
N ASP A 26 -13.55 4.33 -22.06
CA ASP A 26 -14.39 4.88 -23.12
C ASP A 26 -14.37 6.41 -23.10
N GLY A 27 -14.09 7.05 -24.24
CA GLY A 27 -14.00 8.50 -24.38
C GLY A 27 -12.72 9.13 -23.77
N ILE A 28 -11.74 8.32 -23.35
CA ILE A 28 -10.51 8.79 -22.72
C ILE A 28 -9.31 8.18 -23.45
N ASP A 29 -8.33 9.04 -23.77
CA ASP A 29 -7.03 8.63 -24.26
C ASP A 29 -6.04 8.65 -23.09
N LEU A 30 -5.73 7.46 -22.53
CA LEU A 30 -4.82 7.33 -21.40
C LEU A 30 -3.37 7.34 -21.84
N ILE A 31 -2.60 8.29 -21.33
CA ILE A 31 -1.15 8.38 -21.49
C ILE A 31 -0.51 7.72 -20.26
N ALA A 32 -0.27 6.39 -20.37
CA ALA A 32 0.13 5.56 -19.23
C ALA A 32 1.63 5.70 -18.90
N ASN A 33 1.93 5.87 -17.62
CA ASN A 33 3.27 5.93 -17.06
C ASN A 33 3.41 4.85 -15.97
N VAL A 34 4.45 4.03 -16.08
CA VAL A 34 4.80 3.08 -15.03
C VAL A 34 5.88 3.67 -14.15
N VAL A 35 5.56 3.88 -12.88
CA VAL A 35 6.46 4.51 -11.91
C VAL A 35 6.50 3.66 -10.64
N HIS A 36 7.69 3.54 -10.02
CA HIS A 36 7.80 2.82 -8.76
C HIS A 36 6.94 3.50 -7.68
N PRO A 37 6.13 2.78 -6.88
CA PRO A 37 5.15 3.36 -5.95
C PRO A 37 5.75 4.38 -4.99
N SER A 38 6.97 4.12 -4.51
CA SER A 38 7.66 5.02 -3.58
C SER A 38 7.89 6.41 -4.15
N GLU A 39 8.27 6.49 -5.43
CA GLU A 39 8.50 7.75 -6.14
C GLU A 39 7.18 8.37 -6.59
N LEU A 40 6.29 7.55 -7.16
CA LEU A 40 4.99 7.99 -7.68
C LEU A 40 4.21 8.78 -6.63
N PHE A 41 4.05 8.22 -5.43
CA PHE A 41 3.23 8.85 -4.38
C PHE A 41 3.85 10.14 -3.85
N TRP A 42 5.16 10.19 -3.68
CA TRP A 42 5.87 11.40 -3.31
C TRP A 42 5.70 12.50 -4.36
N ARG A 43 5.90 12.17 -5.63
CA ARG A 43 5.75 13.11 -6.75
C ARG A 43 4.32 13.62 -6.87
N GLN A 44 3.35 12.72 -6.79
CA GLN A 44 1.94 13.11 -6.88
C GLN A 44 1.52 14.02 -5.73
N LEU A 45 1.90 13.70 -4.50
CA LEU A 45 1.61 14.54 -3.32
C LEU A 45 2.30 15.89 -3.40
N LYS A 46 3.53 15.95 -3.88
CA LYS A 46 4.34 17.17 -3.89
C LYS A 46 4.03 18.05 -5.10
N PHE A 47 3.98 17.48 -6.28
CA PHE A 47 3.97 18.21 -7.55
C PHE A 47 2.66 18.05 -8.33
N ALA A 48 1.83 17.08 -8.00
CA ALA A 48 0.64 16.73 -8.78
C ALA A 48 0.96 16.41 -10.25
N ASP A 49 1.95 15.56 -10.49
CA ASP A 49 2.52 15.32 -11.81
C ASP A 49 1.52 14.71 -12.82
N TRP A 50 0.53 13.96 -12.34
CA TRP A 50 -0.42 13.25 -13.20
C TRP A 50 -1.86 13.63 -12.94
N ASP A 51 -2.70 13.48 -13.97
CA ASP A 51 -4.14 13.70 -13.88
C ASP A 51 -4.81 12.60 -13.04
N VAL A 52 -4.38 11.36 -13.26
CA VAL A 52 -4.81 10.16 -12.53
C VAL A 52 -3.58 9.44 -12.01
N ALA A 53 -3.56 9.07 -10.73
CA ALA A 53 -2.41 8.39 -10.16
C ALA A 53 -2.80 7.32 -9.13
N GLU A 54 -2.02 6.24 -9.08
CA GLU A 54 -2.02 5.37 -7.92
C GLU A 54 -1.49 6.13 -6.71
N MET A 55 -2.07 5.89 -5.53
CA MET A 55 -1.75 6.62 -4.30
C MET A 55 -1.77 5.70 -3.07
N SER A 56 -0.88 5.96 -2.14
CA SER A 56 -0.93 5.41 -0.78
C SER A 56 -2.20 5.87 -0.08
N PHE A 57 -3.08 4.93 0.31
CA PHE A 57 -4.40 5.28 0.84
C PHE A 57 -4.33 6.09 2.14
N SER A 58 -3.42 5.75 3.07
CA SER A 58 -3.23 6.55 4.29
C SER A 58 -2.74 7.97 3.97
N SER A 59 -1.79 8.11 3.03
CA SER A 59 -1.28 9.43 2.64
C SER A 59 -2.34 10.30 1.96
N LEU A 60 -3.27 9.69 1.21
CA LEU A 60 -4.41 10.39 0.65
C LEU A 60 -5.34 10.91 1.75
N MET A 61 -5.67 10.08 2.74
CA MET A 61 -6.50 10.51 3.89
C MET A 61 -5.86 11.68 4.65
N ILE A 62 -4.55 11.61 4.91
CA ILE A 62 -3.80 12.68 5.58
C ILE A 62 -3.79 13.96 4.76
N ALA A 63 -3.57 13.87 3.45
CA ALA A 63 -3.59 15.03 2.56
C ALA A 63 -4.96 15.72 2.55
N VAL A 64 -6.03 14.94 2.42
CA VAL A 64 -7.42 15.44 2.44
C VAL A 64 -7.74 16.11 3.79
N GLU A 65 -7.37 15.49 4.91
CA GLU A 65 -7.58 16.09 6.24
C GLU A 65 -6.89 17.44 6.40
N LYS A 66 -5.69 17.56 5.84
CA LYS A 66 -4.91 18.81 5.85
C LYS A 66 -5.36 19.86 4.83
N GLY A 67 -6.48 19.61 4.15
CA GLY A 67 -7.08 20.54 3.21
C GLY A 67 -6.48 20.48 1.80
N ASP A 68 -5.70 19.46 1.46
CA ASP A 68 -5.27 19.25 0.07
C ASP A 68 -6.48 18.79 -0.75
N ASN A 69 -7.04 19.73 -1.48
CA ASN A 69 -8.22 19.54 -2.32
C ASN A 69 -7.90 19.28 -3.81
N ARG A 70 -6.61 19.15 -4.16
CA ARG A 70 -6.21 18.94 -5.56
C ARG A 70 -6.72 17.61 -6.12
N PHE A 71 -6.94 16.61 -5.25
CA PHE A 71 -7.31 15.26 -5.65
C PHE A 71 -8.59 14.79 -4.97
N VAL A 72 -9.22 13.81 -5.60
CA VAL A 72 -10.28 13.00 -5.01
C VAL A 72 -9.97 11.53 -5.27
N GLY A 73 -10.22 10.66 -4.29
CA GLY A 73 -10.02 9.23 -4.38
C GLY A 73 -11.00 8.57 -5.34
N LEU A 74 -10.51 7.58 -6.07
CA LEU A 74 -11.31 6.63 -6.82
C LEU A 74 -11.25 5.27 -6.12
N PRO A 75 -12.37 4.55 -5.94
CA PRO A 75 -12.37 3.25 -5.28
C PRO A 75 -11.88 2.13 -6.21
N ILE A 76 -10.75 2.38 -6.84
CA ILE A 76 -9.98 1.45 -7.67
C ILE A 76 -8.77 1.05 -6.85
N PHE A 77 -8.69 -0.23 -6.46
CA PHE A 77 -7.63 -0.72 -5.58
C PHE A 77 -6.69 -1.63 -6.36
N THR A 78 -5.40 -1.30 -6.33
CA THR A 78 -4.39 -1.96 -7.17
C THR A 78 -3.60 -3.01 -6.39
N THR A 79 -3.46 -2.83 -5.07
CA THR A 79 -2.59 -3.67 -4.24
C THR A 79 -3.22 -3.97 -2.89
N ARG A 80 -3.19 -5.25 -2.49
CA ARG A 80 -3.56 -5.75 -1.16
C ARG A 80 -2.51 -6.70 -0.63
N ARG A 81 -2.27 -6.70 0.68
CA ARG A 81 -1.33 -7.62 1.32
C ARG A 81 -1.50 -7.63 2.84
N PHE A 82 -1.18 -8.76 3.48
CA PHE A 82 -1.02 -8.88 4.93
C PHE A 82 0.37 -8.39 5.33
N PHE A 83 0.51 -7.07 5.54
CA PHE A 83 1.83 -6.44 5.74
C PHE A 83 2.50 -6.86 7.04
N HIS A 84 1.75 -7.02 8.13
CA HIS A 84 2.26 -7.45 9.44
C HIS A 84 2.94 -8.82 9.38
N ALA A 85 2.46 -9.74 8.54
CA ALA A 85 3.07 -11.06 8.38
C ALA A 85 4.51 -11.02 7.83
N HIS A 86 4.92 -9.89 7.25
CA HIS A 86 6.23 -9.73 6.60
C HIS A 86 7.21 -8.82 7.35
N ILE A 87 7.05 -8.66 8.66
CA ILE A 87 8.05 -8.00 9.50
C ILE A 87 9.32 -8.83 9.47
N LEU A 88 10.45 -8.19 9.21
CA LEU A 88 11.77 -8.81 9.26
C LEU A 88 12.40 -8.56 10.63
N VAL A 89 13.08 -9.57 11.18
CA VAL A 89 13.82 -9.48 12.44
C VAL A 89 15.20 -10.10 12.28
N ARG A 90 16.17 -9.59 13.02
CA ARG A 90 17.48 -10.24 13.17
C ARG A 90 17.33 -11.52 13.98
N LYS A 91 18.02 -12.59 13.60
CA LYS A 91 17.98 -13.88 14.32
C LYS A 91 18.57 -13.79 15.72
N ASP A 92 19.54 -12.90 15.93
CA ASP A 92 20.23 -12.66 17.21
C ASP A 92 19.57 -11.61 18.10
N SER A 93 18.41 -11.03 17.67
CA SER A 93 17.74 -9.96 18.42
C SER A 93 16.94 -10.42 19.63
N GLY A 94 16.69 -11.74 19.75
CA GLY A 94 15.78 -12.29 20.78
C GLY A 94 14.31 -11.99 20.54
N ILE A 95 13.92 -11.49 19.36
CA ILE A 95 12.52 -11.24 19.01
C ILE A 95 11.93 -12.53 18.44
N GLU A 96 11.07 -13.21 19.19
CA GLU A 96 10.41 -14.45 18.77
C GLU A 96 8.92 -14.27 18.49
N THR A 97 8.28 -13.33 19.18
CA THR A 97 6.86 -13.01 19.08
C THR A 97 6.64 -11.53 18.79
N PRO A 98 5.45 -11.11 18.31
CA PRO A 98 5.15 -9.70 18.16
C PRO A 98 5.29 -8.87 19.45
N ALA A 99 5.04 -9.47 20.62
CA ALA A 99 5.18 -8.79 21.91
C ALA A 99 6.63 -8.36 22.21
N ASP A 100 7.61 -9.08 21.67
CA ASP A 100 9.03 -8.78 21.85
C ASP A 100 9.49 -7.55 21.05
N LEU A 101 8.64 -6.99 20.20
CA LEU A 101 8.89 -5.72 19.53
C LEU A 101 8.83 -4.50 20.47
N LYS A 102 8.27 -4.65 21.68
CA LYS A 102 8.22 -3.57 22.67
C LYS A 102 9.63 -3.17 23.10
N GLY A 103 9.90 -1.88 23.07
CA GLY A 103 11.21 -1.31 23.39
C GLY A 103 12.27 -1.50 22.28
N ARG A 104 11.91 -2.06 21.12
CA ARG A 104 12.87 -2.33 20.04
C ARG A 104 12.98 -1.19 19.05
N ARG A 105 14.15 -1.13 18.39
CA ARG A 105 14.46 -0.20 17.30
C ARG A 105 14.02 -0.84 15.99
N VAL A 106 13.02 -0.24 15.35
CA VAL A 106 12.37 -0.81 14.16
C VAL A 106 12.50 0.13 12.97
N GLY A 107 13.12 -0.35 11.91
CA GLY A 107 13.27 0.39 10.65
C GLY A 107 11.97 0.44 9.85
N VAL A 108 11.68 1.60 9.26
CA VAL A 108 10.56 1.80 8.35
C VAL A 108 10.98 2.75 7.22
N THR A 109 10.61 2.45 5.97
CA THR A 109 10.95 3.35 4.86
C THR A 109 10.21 4.68 4.95
N GLU A 110 8.92 4.63 5.32
CA GLU A 110 8.02 5.78 5.46
C GLU A 110 6.99 5.50 6.55
N TYR A 111 6.95 6.34 7.61
CA TYR A 111 6.06 6.08 8.75
C TYR A 111 4.57 6.15 8.38
N GLN A 112 4.16 7.14 7.58
CA GLN A 112 2.74 7.33 7.24
C GLN A 112 2.23 6.45 6.08
N GLN A 113 3.09 5.64 5.44
CA GLN A 113 2.64 4.77 4.34
C GLN A 113 1.59 3.75 4.80
N THR A 114 0.68 3.40 3.91
CA THR A 114 -0.45 2.50 4.23
C THR A 114 0.00 1.13 4.72
N ALA A 115 1.10 0.59 4.18
CA ALA A 115 1.67 -0.67 4.64
C ALA A 115 2.10 -0.62 6.11
N ALA A 116 2.70 0.49 6.55
CA ALA A 116 3.10 0.69 7.94
C ALA A 116 1.89 0.96 8.85
N LEU A 117 0.88 1.70 8.37
CA LEU A 117 -0.41 1.87 9.05
C LEU A 117 -1.04 0.52 9.40
N TRP A 118 -1.19 -0.37 8.41
CA TRP A 118 -1.78 -1.69 8.59
C TRP A 118 -0.94 -2.59 9.50
N THR A 119 0.40 -2.52 9.38
CA THR A 119 1.28 -3.30 10.25
C THR A 119 1.13 -2.88 11.70
N ARG A 120 1.17 -1.58 11.99
CA ARG A 120 0.98 -1.07 13.36
C ARG A 120 -0.42 -1.36 13.89
N GLY A 121 -1.47 -1.18 13.08
CA GLY A 121 -2.83 -1.51 13.48
C GLY A 121 -2.99 -2.99 13.83
N ALA A 122 -2.42 -3.91 13.02
CA ALA A 122 -2.44 -5.33 13.33
C ALA A 122 -1.63 -5.65 14.59
N LEU A 123 -0.46 -5.04 14.80
CA LEU A 123 0.33 -5.23 16.02
C LEU A 123 -0.43 -4.77 17.26
N GLU A 124 -1.11 -3.66 17.21
CA GLU A 124 -1.86 -3.11 18.35
C GLU A 124 -3.11 -3.95 18.66
N HIS A 125 -3.96 -4.20 17.66
CA HIS A 125 -5.26 -4.86 17.86
C HIS A 125 -5.18 -6.38 18.00
N GLU A 126 -4.16 -7.01 17.42
CA GLU A 126 -4.02 -8.47 17.49
C GLU A 126 -3.04 -8.95 18.57
N PHE A 127 -2.02 -8.13 18.87
CA PHE A 127 -0.90 -8.55 19.72
C PHE A 127 -0.61 -7.59 20.87
N GLY A 128 -1.37 -6.50 21.04
CA GLY A 128 -1.22 -5.55 22.14
C GLY A 128 0.12 -4.78 22.13
N VAL A 129 0.69 -4.55 20.94
CA VAL A 129 1.93 -3.79 20.74
C VAL A 129 1.59 -2.43 20.14
N SER A 130 1.54 -1.41 21.00
CA SER A 130 1.24 -0.05 20.57
C SER A 130 2.39 0.56 19.79
N PRO A 131 2.12 1.49 18.84
CA PRO A 131 3.18 2.30 18.22
C PRO A 131 4.04 3.07 19.23
N ARG A 132 3.52 3.36 20.42
CA ARG A 132 4.26 4.03 21.52
C ARG A 132 5.27 3.13 22.20
N ASP A 133 5.13 1.82 22.05
CA ASP A 133 6.06 0.82 22.60
C ASP A 133 7.29 0.59 21.72
N ILE A 134 7.37 1.19 20.52
CA ILE A 134 8.38 0.93 19.52
C ILE A 134 9.15 2.23 19.21
N GLU A 135 10.46 2.12 19.08
CA GLU A 135 11.31 3.20 18.58
C GLU A 135 11.49 3.04 17.06
N PHE A 136 10.84 3.92 16.28
CA PHE A 136 10.91 3.87 14.82
C PHE A 136 12.10 4.65 14.28
N PHE A 137 12.69 4.11 13.21
CA PHE A 137 13.74 4.74 12.41
C PHE A 137 13.30 4.83 10.96
N MET A 138 13.06 6.05 10.48
CA MET A 138 12.52 6.32 9.14
C MET A 138 13.64 6.61 8.15
N GLU A 139 13.62 5.90 7.00
CA GLU A 139 14.68 6.02 6.00
C GLU A 139 14.52 7.25 5.10
N ARG A 140 13.30 7.53 4.63
CA ARG A 140 13.06 8.63 3.69
C ARG A 140 13.27 9.97 4.36
N THR A 141 14.01 10.84 3.68
CA THR A 141 14.24 12.21 4.16
C THR A 141 12.98 13.06 4.01
N PRO A 142 12.81 14.14 4.78
CA PRO A 142 11.66 15.04 4.65
C PRO A 142 11.47 15.60 3.23
N SER A 143 12.55 15.82 2.49
CA SER A 143 12.49 16.33 1.10
C SER A 143 11.95 15.30 0.10
N HIS A 144 12.07 14.00 0.40
CA HIS A 144 11.74 12.87 -0.49
C HIS A 144 10.78 11.86 0.15
N SER A 145 9.84 12.33 0.97
CA SER A 145 8.88 11.48 1.66
C SER A 145 7.44 11.95 1.46
N HIS A 146 6.48 11.04 1.61
CA HIS A 146 5.07 11.42 1.70
C HIS A 146 4.86 12.38 2.87
N GLY A 147 5.52 12.09 4.00
CA GLY A 147 5.45 12.90 5.21
C GLY A 147 5.94 14.32 4.99
N GLY A 148 7.04 14.51 4.27
CA GLY A 148 7.51 15.84 3.91
C GLY A 148 6.54 16.59 3.00
N ALA A 149 5.88 15.89 2.05
CA ALA A 149 4.89 16.48 1.19
C ALA A 149 3.58 16.86 1.93
N THR A 150 3.20 16.10 2.97
CA THR A 150 1.98 16.33 3.77
C THR A 150 2.22 17.10 5.07
N GLY A 151 3.47 17.48 5.38
CA GLY A 151 3.82 18.15 6.65
C GLY A 151 3.63 17.21 7.86
N PHE A 152 4.06 15.96 7.74
CA PHE A 152 3.99 14.97 8.81
C PHE A 152 4.79 15.40 10.03
N LYS A 153 4.21 15.15 11.21
CA LYS A 153 4.90 15.19 12.51
C LYS A 153 4.62 13.90 13.24
N ALA A 154 5.62 13.39 13.96
CA ALA A 154 5.42 12.20 14.79
C ALA A 154 4.25 12.42 15.77
N PRO A 155 3.34 11.47 15.91
CA PRO A 155 2.23 11.58 16.87
C PRO A 155 2.73 11.67 18.31
N PRO A 156 2.00 12.31 19.22
CA PRO A 156 2.40 12.43 20.62
C PRO A 156 2.67 11.05 21.26
N GLY A 157 3.82 10.93 21.92
CA GLY A 157 4.27 9.69 22.56
C GLY A 157 4.84 8.63 21.63
N VAL A 158 4.94 8.89 20.32
CA VAL A 158 5.59 8.00 19.36
C VAL A 158 6.96 8.55 19.00
N THR A 159 7.99 7.72 19.13
CA THR A 159 9.36 8.08 18.74
C THR A 159 9.62 7.70 17.30
N VAL A 160 9.91 8.68 16.44
CA VAL A 160 10.29 8.49 15.04
C VAL A 160 11.58 9.23 14.77
N ASN A 161 12.67 8.48 14.68
CA ASN A 161 14.02 8.99 14.40
C ASN A 161 14.27 9.00 12.89
N GLN A 162 15.01 9.97 12.41
CA GLN A 162 15.47 9.99 11.02
C GLN A 162 16.76 9.17 10.87
N ILE A 163 16.78 8.22 9.95
CA ILE A 163 18.00 7.51 9.58
C ILE A 163 18.94 8.49 8.86
N PRO A 164 20.22 8.59 9.29
CA PRO A 164 21.24 9.39 8.61
C PRO A 164 21.34 9.09 7.12
N VAL A 165 21.65 10.08 6.29
CA VAL A 165 21.61 9.95 4.82
C VAL A 165 22.62 8.94 4.26
N GLU A 166 23.71 8.69 4.97
CA GLU A 166 24.73 7.69 4.66
C GLU A 166 24.34 6.26 5.05
N LYS A 167 23.24 6.10 5.79
CA LYS A 167 22.70 4.81 6.24
C LYS A 167 21.34 4.52 5.59
N SER A 168 20.91 3.28 5.69
CA SER A 168 19.60 2.79 5.24
C SER A 168 19.04 1.80 6.25
N VAL A 169 17.76 1.47 6.16
CA VAL A 169 17.19 0.37 6.95
C VAL A 169 17.99 -0.91 6.73
N GLY A 170 18.39 -1.19 5.48
CA GLY A 170 19.16 -2.39 5.16
C GLY A 170 20.52 -2.42 5.87
N SER A 171 21.32 -1.35 5.77
CA SER A 171 22.64 -1.30 6.40
C SER A 171 22.55 -1.36 7.93
N MET A 172 21.59 -0.67 8.54
CA MET A 172 21.37 -0.68 9.99
C MET A 172 20.85 -2.01 10.53
N MET A 173 20.06 -2.75 9.74
CA MET A 173 19.68 -4.13 10.08
C MET A 173 20.91 -5.05 10.11
N LEU A 174 21.84 -4.92 9.17
CA LEU A 174 23.03 -5.76 9.13
C LEU A 174 24.06 -5.38 10.21
N SER A 175 24.19 -4.10 10.54
CA SER A 175 25.10 -3.66 11.62
C SER A 175 24.56 -3.91 13.04
N GLY A 176 23.30 -4.32 13.20
CA GLY A 176 22.67 -4.50 14.51
C GLY A 176 22.17 -3.20 15.17
N GLU A 177 22.21 -2.09 14.44
CA GLU A 177 21.63 -0.82 14.90
C GLU A 177 20.10 -0.85 14.92
N LEU A 178 19.47 -1.71 14.08
CA LEU A 178 18.06 -2.03 14.10
C LEU A 178 17.86 -3.52 14.36
N GLU A 179 16.85 -3.86 15.12
CA GLU A 179 16.51 -5.23 15.48
C GLU A 179 15.41 -5.81 14.59
N ALA A 180 14.57 -4.94 14.01
CA ALA A 180 13.50 -5.33 13.11
C ALA A 180 13.27 -4.28 12.01
N ALA A 181 12.54 -4.68 10.96
CA ALA A 181 12.14 -3.78 9.88
C ALA A 181 10.71 -4.08 9.41
N MET A 182 9.89 -3.04 9.25
CA MET A 182 8.53 -3.11 8.73
C MET A 182 8.52 -2.70 7.25
N HIS A 183 7.83 -3.50 6.42
CA HIS A 183 7.65 -3.20 5.00
C HIS A 183 8.95 -2.87 4.25
N TYR A 184 9.98 -3.67 4.50
CA TYR A 184 11.27 -3.50 3.86
C TYR A 184 11.25 -3.80 2.36
N ARG A 185 11.95 -2.98 1.59
CA ARG A 185 12.24 -3.20 0.17
C ARG A 185 13.72 -2.94 -0.08
N GLY A 186 14.44 -3.96 -0.51
CA GLY A 186 15.87 -3.91 -0.84
C GLY A 186 16.16 -3.43 -2.27
N GLN A 187 15.35 -2.54 -2.79
CA GLN A 187 15.52 -1.97 -4.13
C GLN A 187 15.65 -0.45 -4.02
N PRO A 188 16.80 0.13 -4.39
CA PRO A 188 16.99 1.57 -4.36
C PRO A 188 16.09 2.24 -5.41
N THR A 189 15.61 3.42 -5.06
CA THR A 189 14.82 4.30 -5.94
C THR A 189 15.22 5.74 -5.68
N ALA A 190 14.64 6.71 -6.37
CA ALA A 190 14.89 8.12 -6.10
C ALA A 190 14.63 8.52 -4.63
N VAL A 191 13.82 7.75 -3.90
CA VAL A 191 13.41 8.08 -2.51
C VAL A 191 13.83 7.03 -1.46
N ASN A 192 14.23 5.82 -1.86
CA ASN A 192 14.69 4.75 -0.97
C ASN A 192 16.16 4.46 -1.21
N ARG A 193 16.95 4.35 -0.14
CA ARG A 193 18.39 4.09 -0.20
C ARG A 193 18.76 2.62 -0.03
N SER A 194 17.89 1.84 0.62
CA SER A 194 18.13 0.42 0.87
C SER A 194 18.32 -0.38 -0.42
N SER A 195 19.44 -1.08 -0.54
CA SER A 195 19.81 -1.91 -1.70
C SER A 195 20.09 -3.37 -1.33
N THR A 196 20.07 -3.73 -0.05
CA THR A 196 20.42 -5.06 0.44
C THR A 196 19.23 -6.01 0.35
N ASP A 197 19.42 -7.24 -0.08
CA ASP A 197 18.39 -8.28 0.00
C ASP A 197 18.36 -8.90 1.42
N LEU A 198 17.62 -8.26 2.32
CA LEU A 198 17.44 -8.77 3.68
C LEU A 198 16.60 -10.05 3.75
N ARG A 199 15.75 -10.34 2.77
CA ARG A 199 14.84 -11.50 2.83
C ARG A 199 15.58 -12.82 2.68
N ASN A 200 16.66 -12.80 1.90
CA ASN A 200 17.50 -13.98 1.67
C ASN A 200 18.79 -13.92 2.50
N HIS A 201 18.94 -12.95 3.41
CA HIS A 201 20.14 -12.82 4.23
C HIS A 201 20.15 -13.86 5.36
N PRO A 202 21.29 -14.57 5.63
CA PRO A 202 21.38 -15.64 6.61
C PRO A 202 21.03 -15.21 8.04
N ASP A 203 21.27 -13.95 8.41
CA ASP A 203 21.05 -13.42 9.77
C ASP A 203 19.66 -12.81 9.96
N ILE A 204 18.84 -12.80 8.92
CA ILE A 204 17.50 -12.21 8.95
C ILE A 204 16.45 -13.32 8.75
N ARG A 205 15.32 -13.16 9.38
CA ARG A 205 14.11 -13.97 9.17
C ARG A 205 12.85 -13.12 9.21
N THR A 206 11.74 -13.69 8.78
CA THR A 206 10.42 -13.12 9.08
C THR A 206 10.07 -13.37 10.55
N LEU A 207 9.38 -12.43 11.19
CA LEU A 207 8.87 -12.60 12.55
C LEU A 207 7.89 -13.78 12.62
N PHE A 208 7.03 -13.92 11.64
CA PHE A 208 6.14 -15.05 11.47
C PHE A 208 6.80 -16.07 10.53
N PRO A 209 7.13 -17.30 11.01
CA PRO A 209 7.80 -18.29 10.18
C PRO A 209 6.99 -18.68 8.94
N ASP A 210 5.67 -18.81 9.07
CA ASP A 210 4.73 -19.02 7.97
C ASP A 210 3.85 -17.78 7.78
N THR A 211 4.28 -16.92 6.86
CA THR A 211 3.60 -15.68 6.54
C THR A 211 2.22 -15.90 5.89
N ALA A 212 2.02 -17.02 5.20
CA ALA A 212 0.76 -17.37 4.58
C ALA A 212 -0.25 -17.83 5.64
N ALA A 213 0.16 -18.70 6.55
CA ALA A 213 -0.68 -19.13 7.67
C ALA A 213 -1.11 -17.95 8.54
N GLU A 214 -0.21 -16.98 8.81
CA GLU A 214 -0.56 -15.77 9.55
C GLU A 214 -1.56 -14.92 8.79
N GLY A 215 -1.39 -14.73 7.49
CA GLY A 215 -2.38 -14.03 6.66
C GLY A 215 -3.77 -14.67 6.72
N VAL A 216 -3.83 -16.00 6.64
CA VAL A 216 -5.08 -16.77 6.77
C VAL A 216 -5.70 -16.61 8.16
N ARG A 217 -4.87 -16.71 9.22
CA ARG A 217 -5.31 -16.52 10.61
C ARG A 217 -5.94 -15.14 10.78
N TYR A 218 -5.23 -14.10 10.35
CA TYR A 218 -5.70 -12.71 10.45
C TYR A 218 -7.01 -12.49 9.69
N TYR A 219 -7.09 -12.99 8.45
CA TYR A 219 -8.31 -12.86 7.64
C TYR A 219 -9.50 -13.59 8.26
N ARG A 220 -9.31 -14.84 8.73
CA ARG A 220 -10.38 -15.62 9.39
C ARG A 220 -10.90 -14.93 10.64
N LYS A 221 -10.03 -14.31 11.43
CA LYS A 221 -10.42 -13.62 12.66
C LYS A 221 -11.10 -12.28 12.38
N THR A 222 -10.57 -11.49 11.44
CA THR A 222 -10.97 -10.08 11.26
C THR A 222 -11.88 -9.84 10.06
N GLY A 223 -11.81 -10.72 9.04
CA GLY A 223 -12.42 -10.49 7.73
C GLY A 223 -11.71 -9.40 6.92
N LEU A 224 -10.55 -8.93 7.35
CA LEU A 224 -9.81 -7.85 6.69
C LEU A 224 -8.74 -8.40 5.76
N TYR A 225 -8.79 -7.99 4.48
CA TYR A 225 -7.67 -8.11 3.56
C TYR A 225 -7.17 -6.71 3.21
N PRO A 226 -6.05 -6.26 3.79
CA PRO A 226 -5.63 -4.86 3.78
C PRO A 226 -5.43 -4.28 2.39
N ILE A 227 -6.12 -3.17 2.08
CA ILE A 227 -5.89 -2.35 0.90
C ILE A 227 -4.67 -1.48 1.15
N ASN A 228 -3.70 -1.52 0.23
CA ASN A 228 -2.51 -0.68 0.30
C ASN A 228 -2.66 0.60 -0.52
N HIS A 229 -3.00 0.45 -1.78
CA HIS A 229 -3.10 1.56 -2.72
C HIS A 229 -4.48 1.65 -3.34
N GLY A 230 -4.92 2.88 -3.56
CA GLY A 230 -6.05 3.22 -4.40
C GLY A 230 -5.61 4.17 -5.52
N MET A 231 -6.54 4.52 -6.40
CA MET A 231 -6.32 5.55 -7.40
C MET A 231 -6.86 6.89 -6.90
N CYS A 232 -6.29 7.99 -7.38
CA CYS A 232 -6.87 9.33 -7.24
C CYS A 232 -6.87 10.04 -8.61
N ILE A 233 -7.73 11.03 -8.75
CA ILE A 233 -7.84 11.89 -9.93
C ILE A 233 -7.79 13.35 -9.49
N ARG A 234 -7.28 14.24 -10.34
CA ARG A 234 -7.40 15.69 -10.12
C ARG A 234 -8.87 16.06 -9.95
N ARG A 235 -9.17 16.76 -8.88
CA ARG A 235 -10.55 17.18 -8.55
C ARG A 235 -11.19 17.97 -9.67
N GLU A 236 -10.48 18.90 -10.27
CA GLU A 236 -10.99 19.74 -11.37
C GLU A 236 -11.42 18.92 -12.59
N ILE A 237 -10.74 17.79 -12.88
CA ILE A 237 -11.11 16.88 -13.98
C ILE A 237 -12.37 16.12 -13.61
N ALA A 238 -12.45 15.60 -12.38
CA ALA A 238 -13.60 14.87 -11.88
C ALA A 238 -14.87 15.74 -11.84
N GLU A 239 -14.74 17.00 -11.48
CA GLU A 239 -15.86 17.95 -11.41
C GLU A 239 -16.33 18.39 -12.79
N LYS A 240 -15.41 18.70 -13.71
CA LYS A 240 -15.73 19.08 -15.08
C LYS A 240 -16.25 17.91 -15.93
N ASN A 241 -15.80 16.69 -15.64
CA ASN A 241 -16.08 15.50 -16.43
C ASN A 241 -16.47 14.32 -15.53
N PRO A 242 -17.63 14.33 -14.84
CA PRO A 242 -18.01 13.30 -13.87
C PRO A 242 -18.06 11.87 -14.46
N TRP A 243 -18.31 11.74 -15.76
CA TRP A 243 -18.34 10.46 -16.48
C TRP A 243 -16.98 9.76 -16.53
N VAL A 244 -15.86 10.53 -16.42
CA VAL A 244 -14.48 9.98 -16.43
C VAL A 244 -14.28 8.97 -15.32
N ILE A 245 -14.84 9.23 -14.13
CA ILE A 245 -14.71 8.36 -12.98
C ILE A 245 -15.23 6.95 -13.27
N HIS A 246 -16.45 6.86 -13.80
CA HIS A 246 -17.09 5.58 -14.11
C HIS A 246 -16.40 4.86 -15.27
N ASN A 247 -15.90 5.59 -16.27
CA ASN A 247 -15.21 4.99 -17.39
C ASN A 247 -13.81 4.48 -17.01
N LEU A 248 -13.11 5.16 -16.10
CA LEU A 248 -11.89 4.64 -15.49
C LEU A 248 -12.16 3.38 -14.67
N MET A 249 -13.19 3.38 -13.82
CA MET A 249 -13.55 2.18 -13.05
C MET A 249 -13.81 0.98 -13.95
N LYS A 250 -14.62 1.14 -15.01
CA LYS A 250 -14.88 0.08 -16.00
C LYS A 250 -13.60 -0.39 -16.71
N ALA A 251 -12.68 0.51 -17.01
CA ALA A 251 -11.41 0.15 -17.62
C ALA A 251 -10.55 -0.72 -16.68
N PHE A 252 -10.48 -0.38 -15.39
CA PHE A 252 -9.76 -1.19 -14.40
C PHE A 252 -10.45 -2.52 -14.09
N GLU A 253 -11.78 -2.59 -14.13
CA GLU A 253 -12.52 -3.85 -14.04
C GLU A 253 -12.21 -4.76 -15.23
N ARG A 254 -12.19 -4.22 -16.46
CA ARG A 254 -11.77 -4.94 -17.67
C ARG A 254 -10.32 -5.42 -17.56
N ALA A 255 -9.43 -4.57 -17.10
CA ALA A 255 -8.02 -4.92 -16.88
C ALA A 255 -7.87 -6.05 -15.86
N GLY A 256 -8.62 -6.00 -14.77
CA GLY A 256 -8.66 -7.07 -13.78
C GLY A 256 -9.16 -8.38 -14.35
N ALA A 257 -10.22 -8.36 -15.16
CA ALA A 257 -10.79 -9.56 -15.81
C ALA A 257 -9.77 -10.20 -16.78
N ILE A 258 -9.08 -9.40 -17.59
CA ILE A 258 -8.00 -9.87 -18.48
C ILE A 258 -6.89 -10.54 -17.66
N ALA A 259 -6.41 -9.88 -16.62
CA ALA A 259 -5.35 -10.41 -15.75
C ALA A 259 -5.78 -11.70 -15.03
N ASP A 260 -7.04 -11.80 -14.60
CA ASP A 260 -7.58 -13.01 -13.97
C ASP A 260 -7.62 -14.18 -14.97
N THR A 261 -8.09 -13.95 -16.21
CA THR A 261 -8.10 -14.96 -17.27
C THR A 261 -6.68 -15.44 -17.63
N GLU A 262 -5.72 -14.53 -17.77
CA GLU A 262 -4.32 -14.89 -18.07
C GLU A 262 -3.70 -15.70 -16.93
N ARG A 263 -3.97 -15.33 -15.66
CA ARG A 263 -3.52 -16.09 -14.50
C ARG A 263 -4.09 -17.50 -14.46
N GLU A 264 -5.38 -17.66 -14.74
CA GLU A 264 -6.03 -18.97 -14.81
C GLU A 264 -5.41 -19.83 -15.91
N ALA A 265 -5.20 -19.29 -17.09
CA ALA A 265 -4.59 -20.01 -18.21
C ALA A 265 -3.13 -20.45 -17.91
N GLN A 266 -2.33 -19.58 -17.26
CA GLN A 266 -0.98 -19.94 -16.84
C GLN A 266 -0.96 -21.02 -15.76
N ALA A 267 -1.88 -20.94 -14.79
CA ALA A 267 -1.98 -21.94 -13.74
C ALA A 267 -2.47 -23.29 -14.26
N GLU A 268 -3.35 -23.31 -15.26
CA GLU A 268 -3.84 -24.52 -15.90
C GLU A 268 -2.71 -25.40 -16.42
N ALA A 269 -1.76 -24.81 -17.15
CA ALA A 269 -0.58 -25.53 -17.64
C ALA A 269 0.27 -26.13 -16.49
N HIS A 270 0.35 -25.46 -15.34
CA HIS A 270 1.06 -25.98 -14.18
C HIS A 270 0.30 -27.10 -13.47
N ILE A 271 -1.04 -27.05 -13.48
CA ILE A 271 -1.89 -28.12 -12.91
C ILE A 271 -1.78 -29.37 -13.80
N GLU A 272 -1.90 -29.24 -15.12
CA GLU A 272 -1.73 -30.33 -16.07
C GLU A 272 -0.36 -31.00 -15.97
N ALA A 273 0.70 -30.20 -15.72
CA ALA A 273 2.04 -30.71 -15.50
C ALA A 273 2.26 -31.32 -14.07
N GLY A 274 1.26 -31.30 -13.20
CA GLY A 274 1.35 -31.77 -11.82
C GLY A 274 2.19 -30.88 -10.89
N LEU A 275 2.52 -29.66 -11.29
CA LEU A 275 3.31 -28.71 -10.51
C LEU A 275 2.43 -27.91 -9.52
N LEU A 276 1.13 -27.78 -9.79
CA LEU A 276 0.13 -27.25 -8.88
C LEU A 276 -0.94 -28.32 -8.61
N PRO A 277 -1.51 -28.36 -7.39
CA PRO A 277 -2.59 -29.30 -7.07
C PRO A 277 -3.90 -28.89 -7.77
N GLU A 278 -4.76 -29.86 -8.09
CA GLU A 278 -6.09 -29.64 -8.69
C GLU A 278 -6.94 -28.63 -7.91
N SER A 279 -6.81 -28.60 -6.57
CA SER A 279 -7.48 -27.65 -5.69
C SER A 279 -7.13 -26.17 -5.97
N ALA A 280 -6.02 -25.90 -6.64
CA ALA A 280 -5.64 -24.56 -7.03
C ALA A 280 -6.66 -23.91 -7.99
N ARG A 281 -7.36 -24.69 -8.83
CA ARG A 281 -8.40 -24.15 -9.73
C ARG A 281 -9.49 -23.39 -8.99
N VAL A 282 -9.91 -23.87 -7.84
CA VAL A 282 -10.95 -23.22 -7.03
C VAL A 282 -10.41 -21.88 -6.50
N ALA A 283 -9.18 -21.88 -5.95
CA ALA A 283 -8.57 -20.68 -5.40
C ALA A 283 -8.32 -19.59 -6.48
N LEU A 284 -7.96 -20.01 -7.70
CA LEU A 284 -7.66 -19.08 -8.80
C LEU A 284 -8.90 -18.38 -9.36
N ARG A 285 -10.10 -18.96 -9.20
CA ARG A 285 -11.36 -18.34 -9.60
C ARG A 285 -11.84 -17.25 -8.63
N GLU A 286 -11.28 -17.23 -7.41
CA GLU A 286 -11.64 -16.21 -6.44
C GLU A 286 -11.05 -14.84 -6.81
N LYS A 287 -11.90 -13.81 -6.86
CA LYS A 287 -11.49 -12.42 -7.09
C LYS A 287 -10.79 -11.86 -5.84
N VAL A 288 -9.48 -11.86 -5.85
CA VAL A 288 -8.65 -11.35 -4.75
C VAL A 288 -8.78 -9.85 -4.58
N ILE A 289 -8.97 -9.10 -5.67
CA ILE A 289 -9.16 -7.65 -5.64
C ILE A 289 -10.53 -7.31 -6.24
N ARG A 290 -11.32 -6.62 -5.46
CA ARG A 290 -12.61 -6.03 -5.87
C ARG A 290 -12.48 -4.51 -5.76
N HIS A 291 -13.01 -3.79 -6.73
CA HIS A 291 -13.15 -2.34 -6.71
C HIS A 291 -14.47 -1.93 -6.05
N GLY A 292 -14.69 -0.64 -5.87
CA GLY A 292 -15.90 -0.07 -5.29
C GLY A 292 -15.85 0.08 -3.76
N ILE A 293 -16.66 1.01 -3.25
CA ILE A 293 -16.77 1.31 -1.82
C ILE A 293 -17.54 0.22 -1.08
N VAL A 294 -18.67 -0.22 -1.64
CA VAL A 294 -19.59 -1.17 -0.98
C VAL A 294 -18.86 -2.47 -0.63
N ALA A 295 -18.13 -3.05 -1.58
CA ALA A 295 -17.40 -4.30 -1.39
C ALA A 295 -16.21 -4.17 -0.42
N ASN A 296 -15.78 -2.95 -0.13
CA ASN A 296 -14.55 -2.66 0.63
C ASN A 296 -14.78 -1.82 1.88
N ARG A 297 -16.01 -1.45 2.20
CA ARG A 297 -16.36 -0.51 3.25
C ARG A 297 -15.67 -0.83 4.58
N LYS A 298 -15.79 -2.06 5.06
CA LYS A 298 -15.16 -2.50 6.32
C LYS A 298 -13.64 -2.24 6.34
N VAL A 299 -12.95 -2.59 5.26
CA VAL A 299 -11.48 -2.43 5.19
C VAL A 299 -11.10 -0.95 5.14
N LEU A 300 -11.84 -0.14 4.38
CA LEU A 300 -11.59 1.30 4.26
C LEU A 300 -11.86 2.04 5.59
N GLU A 301 -12.97 1.75 6.25
CA GLU A 301 -13.31 2.32 7.55
C GLU A 301 -12.33 1.88 8.64
N THR A 302 -11.86 0.62 8.61
CA THR A 302 -10.81 0.16 9.53
C THR A 302 -9.49 0.91 9.30
N ALA A 303 -9.11 1.17 8.05
CA ALA A 303 -7.91 1.96 7.78
C ALA A 303 -8.05 3.42 8.26
N ALA A 304 -9.24 4.01 8.14
CA ALA A 304 -9.53 5.34 8.67
C ALA A 304 -9.47 5.36 10.21
N GLN A 305 -10.01 4.33 10.85
CA GLN A 305 -9.94 4.15 12.31
C GLN A 305 -8.48 4.01 12.78
N TYR A 306 -7.68 3.17 12.13
CA TYR A 306 -6.26 3.03 12.44
C TYR A 306 -5.47 4.32 12.21
N SER A 307 -5.85 5.13 11.20
CA SER A 307 -5.24 6.43 10.96
C SER A 307 -5.46 7.39 12.13
N LEU A 308 -6.67 7.42 12.68
CA LEU A 308 -7.02 8.21 13.87
C LEU A 308 -6.28 7.71 15.12
N GLU A 309 -6.37 6.43 15.42
CA GLU A 309 -5.77 5.82 16.62
C GLU A 309 -4.25 6.00 16.68
N GLN A 310 -3.61 5.89 15.51
CA GLN A 310 -2.17 6.09 15.37
C GLN A 310 -1.77 7.57 15.27
N GLY A 311 -2.71 8.51 15.35
CA GLY A 311 -2.47 9.95 15.29
C GLY A 311 -1.96 10.45 13.93
N LEU A 312 -2.22 9.72 12.85
CA LEU A 312 -1.92 10.17 11.48
C LEU A 312 -2.95 11.17 10.97
N THR A 313 -4.19 11.03 11.43
CA THR A 313 -5.27 12.02 11.28
C THR A 313 -5.77 12.45 12.65
N THR A 314 -6.31 13.67 12.78
CA THR A 314 -6.82 14.22 14.03
C THR A 314 -8.30 13.93 14.22
N ARG A 315 -8.99 13.49 13.16
CA ARG A 315 -10.38 13.06 13.16
C ARG A 315 -10.57 11.76 12.39
N LEU A 316 -11.66 11.08 12.65
CA LEU A 316 -12.06 9.93 11.83
C LEU A 316 -12.45 10.42 10.44
N MET A 317 -11.69 9.97 9.44
CA MET A 317 -11.97 10.29 8.04
C MET A 317 -13.18 9.51 7.55
N ARG A 318 -14.22 10.20 7.08
CA ARG A 318 -15.35 9.56 6.41
C ARG A 318 -14.97 9.23 4.97
N LEU A 319 -15.52 8.17 4.42
CA LEU A 319 -15.22 7.78 3.04
C LEU A 319 -15.67 8.84 2.03
N GLU A 320 -16.76 9.57 2.35
CA GLU A 320 -17.27 10.69 1.57
C GLU A 320 -16.29 11.87 1.49
N ASP A 321 -15.42 12.03 2.48
CA ASP A 321 -14.40 13.08 2.47
C ASP A 321 -13.24 12.73 1.52
N VAL A 322 -12.98 11.44 1.30
CA VAL A 322 -11.82 10.93 0.56
C VAL A 322 -12.15 10.57 -0.89
N PHE A 323 -13.31 9.94 -1.12
CA PHE A 323 -13.70 9.42 -2.42
C PHE A 323 -14.70 10.32 -3.15
N ALA A 324 -14.72 10.21 -4.47
CA ALA A 324 -15.70 10.92 -5.29
C ALA A 324 -17.13 10.52 -4.93
N ALA A 325 -18.00 11.50 -4.71
CA ALA A 325 -19.38 11.28 -4.25
C ALA A 325 -20.17 10.31 -5.14
N SER A 326 -19.95 10.35 -6.46
CA SER A 326 -20.59 9.47 -7.44
C SER A 326 -20.20 7.99 -7.29
N THR A 327 -19.20 7.65 -6.47
CA THR A 327 -18.70 6.29 -6.27
C THR A 327 -19.18 5.66 -4.97
N MET A 328 -19.89 6.39 -4.12
CA MET A 328 -20.27 5.92 -2.77
C MET A 328 -21.24 4.73 -2.77
N GLY A 329 -22.00 4.54 -3.84
CA GLY A 329 -22.91 3.42 -4.04
C GLY A 329 -22.33 2.25 -4.83
N LEU A 330 -21.06 2.31 -5.25
CA LEU A 330 -20.40 1.30 -6.08
C LEU A 330 -19.71 0.24 -5.24
#